data_ce55a539d9d93a60a85eda813615359c
#
_entry.id   ce55a539d9d93a60a85eda813615359c
#
_cell.length_a   1.000
_cell.length_b   1.000
_cell.length_c   1.000
_cell.angle_alpha   90.00
_cell.angle_beta   90.00
_cell.angle_gamma   90.00
#
_symmetry.space_group_name_H-M   'P 1'
#
loop_
_entity.id
_entity.type
_entity.pdbx_description
1 polymer ?
#
loop_
_entity_poly.entity_id
_entity_poly.type
_entity_poly.pdbx_seq_one_letter_code
_entity_poly.pdbx_strand_id
1 'polypeptide(L)'
;MGLFDRLRGDDSPRVAFIGVDGVPYSLLSEHEDRFPNFASLAADGTASEISSIVPPESSACWPSLTTGVNPGETGVYGFQDREVGTYDTYVPMGREVQADRVWDRVQDEGLKATVMNVPVTFPPQRNVQRMVSGFLSPGLEKAAYPDDVREYLETLDYRIDVNPKLGHEEEKEAFIEDAHETIDARFEAFEHYIEEDDWDLFFGVFMTTDRVNHFLFKDYERDGQYKEEFLEFYEKVDDYVGRLREALPEDVTLIVASDHGFTSLDYEVHFNEWLIEEGWLSFEDDEPEELGDIATETTAYSFIPGRFYLNLEGREPRGSVPEDEYDEVRDELKADLEALEGPNGNKVVDRVVEKEAAFRGDHDDIAPDLVAIPNKGFDLKSGFKADSEIFTSGPRNGMHSFDDTSLYIDDPDASIGEADLYDIAPTILDLMDLEYNRGEFDGASLV
;
A
#
# COMPACT_ATOMS: atom_id res chain seq x y z
N MET A 1 31.94 -22.53 4.71
CA MET A 1 30.99 -23.63 4.63
C MET A 1 30.67 -24.08 6.02
N GLY A 2 29.58 -23.59 6.58
CA GLY A 2 29.10 -23.89 7.92
C GLY A 2 28.50 -25.32 8.00
N LEU A 3 28.33 -25.82 9.21
CA LEU A 3 27.76 -27.15 9.46
C LEU A 3 26.29 -27.22 8.97
N PHE A 4 25.62 -26.08 8.85
CA PHE A 4 24.23 -25.92 8.37
C PHE A 4 24.09 -26.06 6.85
N ASP A 5 25.10 -25.63 6.05
CA ASP A 5 25.11 -25.83 4.58
C ASP A 5 25.13 -27.30 4.14
N ARG A 6 25.28 -28.23 5.07
CA ARG A 6 25.32 -29.68 4.81
C ARG A 6 24.04 -30.43 5.18
N LEU A 7 23.06 -29.76 5.75
CA LEU A 7 21.81 -30.37 6.23
C LEU A 7 20.59 -30.00 5.43
N ARG A 8 20.62 -28.93 4.62
CA ARG A 8 19.57 -28.65 3.64
C ARG A 8 19.98 -29.28 2.30
N GLY A 9 19.14 -30.19 1.80
CA GLY A 9 19.23 -30.67 0.43
C GLY A 9 18.89 -29.54 -0.56
N ASP A 10 19.24 -29.70 -1.81
CA ASP A 10 18.89 -28.83 -2.97
C ASP A 10 17.36 -28.67 -3.20
N ASP A 11 16.50 -29.17 -2.31
CA ASP A 11 15.03 -29.32 -2.44
C ASP A 11 14.23 -28.49 -1.41
N SER A 12 14.74 -27.38 -0.86
CA SER A 12 13.93 -26.53 0.04
C SER A 12 12.91 -25.75 -0.77
N PRO A 13 11.61 -25.70 -0.35
CA PRO A 13 10.58 -24.94 -1.06
C PRO A 13 10.95 -23.46 -1.17
N ARG A 14 10.66 -22.88 -2.31
CA ARG A 14 10.94 -21.46 -2.62
C ARG A 14 9.64 -20.71 -2.95
N VAL A 15 9.64 -19.41 -2.71
CA VAL A 15 8.48 -18.56 -3.00
C VAL A 15 8.89 -17.38 -3.87
N ALA A 16 8.11 -17.14 -4.93
CA ALA A 16 8.12 -15.89 -5.68
C ALA A 16 6.84 -15.11 -5.38
N PHE A 17 6.99 -13.91 -4.83
CA PHE A 17 5.90 -12.99 -4.60
C PHE A 17 5.95 -11.84 -5.62
N ILE A 18 4.88 -11.64 -6.35
CA ILE A 18 4.71 -10.53 -7.30
C ILE A 18 3.58 -9.63 -6.82
N GLY A 19 3.93 -8.46 -6.31
CA GLY A 19 2.98 -7.42 -5.95
C GLY A 19 2.47 -6.68 -7.18
N VAL A 20 1.16 -6.50 -7.29
CA VAL A 20 0.49 -5.68 -8.29
C VAL A 20 -0.29 -4.59 -7.55
N ASP A 21 0.36 -3.44 -7.32
CA ASP A 21 -0.16 -2.39 -6.45
C ASP A 21 -1.51 -1.84 -6.92
N GLY A 22 -2.49 -1.80 -6.03
CA GLY A 22 -3.81 -1.22 -6.29
C GLY A 22 -4.67 -1.98 -7.29
N VAL A 23 -4.51 -3.29 -7.47
CA VAL A 23 -5.25 -4.06 -8.49
C VAL A 23 -6.48 -4.74 -7.90
N PRO A 24 -7.71 -4.34 -8.30
CA PRO A 24 -8.94 -5.01 -7.88
C PRO A 24 -9.05 -6.44 -8.40
N TYR A 25 -9.55 -7.35 -7.58
CA TYR A 25 -9.85 -8.72 -8.00
C TYR A 25 -10.92 -8.77 -9.08
N SER A 26 -11.95 -7.92 -8.95
CA SER A 26 -13.05 -7.82 -9.93
C SER A 26 -12.56 -7.43 -11.33
N LEU A 27 -11.57 -6.52 -11.45
CA LEU A 27 -10.98 -6.15 -12.73
C LEU A 27 -10.42 -7.36 -13.47
N LEU A 28 -9.71 -8.24 -12.78
CA LEU A 28 -9.07 -9.41 -13.39
C LEU A 28 -10.07 -10.54 -13.65
N SER A 29 -10.95 -10.82 -12.70
CA SER A 29 -11.91 -11.93 -12.78
C SER A 29 -13.10 -11.67 -13.72
N GLU A 30 -13.50 -10.42 -13.93
CA GLU A 30 -14.56 -10.07 -14.89
C GLU A 30 -14.09 -10.03 -16.35
N HIS A 31 -12.77 -10.04 -16.59
CA HIS A 31 -12.15 -9.95 -17.92
C HIS A 31 -11.19 -11.13 -18.22
N GLU A 32 -11.55 -12.35 -17.78
CA GLU A 32 -10.71 -13.55 -17.97
C GLU A 32 -10.30 -13.80 -19.44
N ASP A 33 -11.12 -13.40 -20.40
CA ASP A 33 -10.83 -13.50 -21.84
C ASP A 33 -9.74 -12.53 -22.31
N ARG A 34 -9.51 -11.42 -21.58
CA ARG A 34 -8.42 -10.47 -21.81
C ARG A 34 -7.19 -10.80 -20.96
N PHE A 35 -7.37 -11.45 -19.81
CA PHE A 35 -6.32 -11.76 -18.82
C PHE A 35 -6.16 -13.28 -18.63
N PRO A 36 -5.77 -14.03 -19.70
CA PRO A 36 -5.75 -15.48 -19.68
C PRO A 36 -4.72 -16.09 -18.72
N ASN A 37 -3.65 -15.36 -18.36
CA ASN A 37 -2.65 -15.86 -17.43
C ASN A 37 -3.14 -15.77 -15.98
N PHE A 38 -3.83 -14.70 -15.58
CA PHE A 38 -4.52 -14.63 -14.29
C PHE A 38 -5.65 -15.67 -14.21
N ALA A 39 -6.42 -15.88 -15.29
CA ALA A 39 -7.44 -16.91 -15.34
C ALA A 39 -6.84 -18.32 -15.19
N SER A 40 -5.69 -18.59 -15.82
CA SER A 40 -4.96 -19.85 -15.66
C SER A 40 -4.44 -20.04 -14.24
N LEU A 41 -3.87 -18.98 -13.65
CA LEU A 41 -3.37 -19.01 -12.28
C LEU A 41 -4.51 -19.31 -11.28
N ALA A 42 -5.68 -18.72 -11.47
CA ALA A 42 -6.87 -18.99 -10.66
C ALA A 42 -7.42 -20.42 -10.85
N ALA A 43 -7.30 -20.98 -12.08
CA ALA A 43 -7.79 -22.32 -12.40
C ALA A 43 -6.86 -23.43 -11.90
N ASP A 44 -5.55 -23.22 -11.91
CA ASP A 44 -4.53 -24.18 -11.50
C ASP A 44 -4.24 -24.12 -9.99
N GLY A 45 -4.37 -22.94 -9.39
CA GLY A 45 -4.16 -22.65 -7.99
C GLY A 45 -5.44 -22.19 -7.27
N THR A 46 -5.31 -21.16 -6.43
CA THR A 46 -6.44 -20.56 -5.70
C THR A 46 -6.40 -19.05 -5.85
N ALA A 47 -7.56 -18.42 -6.10
CA ALA A 47 -7.68 -16.97 -6.22
C ALA A 47 -8.96 -16.45 -5.58
N SER A 48 -8.90 -15.28 -4.96
CA SER A 48 -10.04 -14.59 -4.36
C SER A 48 -9.77 -13.11 -4.17
N GLU A 49 -10.84 -12.36 -3.96
CA GLU A 49 -10.74 -11.07 -3.30
C GLU A 49 -10.38 -11.26 -1.81
N ILE A 50 -9.60 -10.34 -1.28
CA ILE A 50 -9.30 -10.21 0.15
C ILE A 50 -9.54 -8.78 0.61
N SER A 51 -9.53 -8.55 1.91
CA SER A 51 -9.58 -7.20 2.47
C SER A 51 -8.19 -6.58 2.57
N SER A 52 -8.11 -5.26 2.36
CA SER A 52 -6.94 -4.46 2.73
C SER A 52 -6.92 -4.22 4.24
N ILE A 53 -6.02 -3.36 4.71
CA ILE A 53 -5.94 -2.93 6.10
C ILE A 53 -6.53 -1.53 6.29
N VAL A 54 -6.57 -1.08 7.53
CA VAL A 54 -6.99 0.29 7.89
C VAL A 54 -5.76 1.13 8.26
N PRO A 55 -5.51 2.25 7.55
CA PRO A 55 -6.14 2.70 6.30
C PRO A 55 -5.64 1.91 5.07
N PRO A 56 -6.44 1.81 3.97
CA PRO A 56 -6.02 1.16 2.73
C PRO A 56 -5.11 2.10 1.91
N GLU A 57 -3.87 2.20 2.31
CA GLU A 57 -2.88 3.12 1.73
C GLU A 57 -1.53 2.42 1.66
N SER A 58 -0.89 2.43 0.47
CA SER A 58 0.30 1.61 0.17
C SER A 58 1.42 1.74 1.19
N SER A 59 1.64 2.95 1.76
CA SER A 59 2.69 3.14 2.78
C SER A 59 2.41 2.43 4.10
N ALA A 60 1.14 2.12 4.44
CA ALA A 60 0.76 1.29 5.58
C ALA A 60 0.56 -0.18 5.18
N CYS A 61 -0.01 -0.42 3.99
CA CYS A 61 -0.33 -1.75 3.48
C CYS A 61 0.91 -2.61 3.26
N TRP A 62 1.93 -2.12 2.54
CA TRP A 62 3.14 -2.89 2.26
C TRP A 62 3.95 -3.26 3.50
N PRO A 63 4.17 -2.37 4.50
CA PRO A 63 4.72 -2.79 5.77
C PRO A 63 3.92 -3.90 6.44
N SER A 64 2.59 -3.77 6.52
CA SER A 64 1.72 -4.76 7.16
C SER A 64 1.67 -6.10 6.41
N LEU A 65 1.59 -6.08 5.07
CA LEU A 65 1.64 -7.27 4.23
C LEU A 65 2.96 -8.05 4.42
N THR A 66 4.09 -7.32 4.46
CA THR A 66 5.42 -7.94 4.54
C THR A 66 5.81 -8.40 5.92
N THR A 67 5.14 -7.92 6.97
CA THR A 67 5.39 -8.29 8.36
C THR A 67 4.31 -9.19 8.96
N GLY A 68 3.09 -9.18 8.40
CA GLY A 68 1.91 -9.90 8.90
C GLY A 68 1.31 -9.31 10.17
N VAL A 69 1.59 -8.01 10.46
CA VAL A 69 1.07 -7.31 11.64
C VAL A 69 0.52 -5.94 11.30
N ASN A 70 -0.38 -5.42 12.15
CA ASN A 70 -1.07 -4.15 11.95
C ASN A 70 -0.16 -2.92 12.15
N PRO A 71 -0.61 -1.71 11.72
CA PRO A 71 0.15 -0.47 11.86
C PRO A 71 0.61 -0.14 13.29
N GLY A 72 -0.10 -0.59 14.33
CA GLY A 72 0.30 -0.41 15.72
C GLY A 72 1.58 -1.15 16.11
N GLU A 73 1.91 -2.24 15.41
CA GLU A 73 3.17 -2.98 15.55
C GLU A 73 4.20 -2.51 14.53
N THR A 74 3.82 -2.21 13.27
CA THR A 74 4.77 -1.74 12.27
C THR A 74 5.26 -0.33 12.55
N GLY A 75 4.48 0.51 13.25
CA GLY A 75 4.78 1.93 13.48
C GLY A 75 4.56 2.82 12.26
N VAL A 76 3.91 2.33 11.19
CA VAL A 76 3.67 3.08 9.94
C VAL A 76 2.17 3.08 9.63
N TYR A 77 1.58 4.27 9.60
CA TYR A 77 0.13 4.48 9.47
C TYR A 77 -0.28 5.11 8.13
N GLY A 78 0.67 5.58 7.35
CA GLY A 78 0.39 6.19 6.06
C GLY A 78 1.60 6.88 5.43
N PHE A 79 1.32 7.65 4.40
CA PHE A 79 2.33 8.40 3.64
C PHE A 79 3.06 9.48 4.46
N GLN A 80 2.37 10.07 5.43
CA GLN A 80 2.91 11.03 6.37
C GLN A 80 2.42 10.69 7.76
N ASP A 81 3.32 10.41 8.67
CA ASP A 81 2.97 10.11 10.05
C ASP A 81 3.31 11.27 10.99
N ARG A 82 2.64 11.27 12.14
CA ARG A 82 2.74 12.31 13.13
C ARG A 82 4.02 12.18 13.95
N GLU A 83 4.74 13.29 14.14
CA GLU A 83 5.83 13.35 15.10
C GLU A 83 5.26 13.59 16.52
N VAL A 84 5.54 12.63 17.43
CA VAL A 84 4.99 12.65 18.81
C VAL A 84 5.31 13.96 19.54
N GLY A 85 4.31 14.58 20.15
CA GLY A 85 4.45 15.79 20.93
C GLY A 85 4.63 17.07 20.08
N THR A 86 4.37 16.99 18.79
CA THR A 86 4.36 18.13 17.85
C THR A 86 3.11 18.05 16.96
N TYR A 87 2.96 19.03 16.05
CA TYR A 87 2.02 18.95 14.93
C TYR A 87 2.74 18.67 13.61
N ASP A 88 4.04 18.42 13.66
CA ASP A 88 4.85 18.09 12.49
C ASP A 88 4.58 16.66 12.03
N THR A 89 4.88 16.43 10.76
CA THR A 89 4.80 15.10 10.13
C THR A 89 6.14 14.72 9.54
N TYR A 90 6.34 13.42 9.39
CA TYR A 90 7.47 12.86 8.65
C TYR A 90 6.97 11.81 7.64
N VAL A 91 7.79 11.55 6.60
CA VAL A 91 7.54 10.48 5.64
C VAL A 91 8.22 9.21 6.15
N PRO A 92 7.47 8.15 6.48
CA PRO A 92 8.06 6.91 6.94
C PRO A 92 8.98 6.28 5.88
N MET A 93 10.10 5.75 6.34
CA MET A 93 11.08 5.02 5.53
C MET A 93 11.25 3.59 6.04
N GLY A 94 12.09 2.80 5.40
CA GLY A 94 12.32 1.41 5.79
C GLY A 94 12.76 1.19 7.24
N ARG A 95 13.44 2.16 7.84
CA ARG A 95 13.91 2.10 9.24
C ARG A 95 12.81 2.40 10.29
N GLU A 96 11.73 3.04 9.88
CA GLU A 96 10.59 3.33 10.75
C GLU A 96 9.68 2.10 10.90
N VAL A 97 9.78 1.09 10.02
CA VAL A 97 9.06 -0.19 10.20
C VAL A 97 9.73 -0.98 11.32
N GLN A 98 8.99 -1.21 12.41
CA GLN A 98 9.51 -1.75 13.67
C GLN A 98 9.36 -3.29 13.79
N ALA A 99 8.63 -3.92 12.89
CA ALA A 99 8.45 -5.37 12.85
C ALA A 99 9.36 -6.02 11.79
N ASP A 100 9.80 -7.27 12.04
CA ASP A 100 10.59 -8.04 11.07
C ASP A 100 9.73 -8.38 9.86
N ARG A 101 10.24 -8.06 8.67
CA ARG A 101 9.62 -8.43 7.42
C ARG A 101 9.91 -9.89 7.06
N VAL A 102 9.11 -10.47 6.20
CA VAL A 102 9.27 -11.87 5.77
C VAL A 102 10.68 -12.18 5.28
N TRP A 103 11.34 -11.29 4.56
CA TRP A 103 12.73 -11.50 4.12
C TRP A 103 13.77 -11.39 5.24
N ASP A 104 13.50 -10.66 6.33
CA ASP A 104 14.37 -10.65 7.50
C ASP A 104 14.36 -12.03 8.15
N ARG A 105 13.17 -12.63 8.32
CA ARG A 105 12.99 -14.00 8.85
C ARG A 105 13.62 -15.06 7.96
N VAL A 106 13.47 -14.94 6.63
CA VAL A 106 14.12 -15.82 5.65
C VAL A 106 15.65 -15.79 5.80
N GLN A 107 16.22 -14.61 6.01
CA GLN A 107 17.66 -14.46 6.19
C GLN A 107 18.17 -14.99 7.55
N ASP A 108 17.38 -14.86 8.61
CA ASP A 108 17.73 -15.41 9.93
C ASP A 108 17.88 -16.94 9.88
N GLU A 109 17.18 -17.60 8.95
CA GLU A 109 17.35 -19.03 8.64
C GLU A 109 18.50 -19.32 7.66
N GLY A 110 19.25 -18.28 7.26
CA GLY A 110 20.40 -18.39 6.35
C GLY A 110 20.03 -18.57 4.88
N LEU A 111 18.78 -18.28 4.53
CA LEU A 111 18.26 -18.28 3.17
C LEU A 111 18.50 -16.92 2.50
N LYS A 112 18.27 -16.85 1.20
CA LYS A 112 18.56 -15.69 0.35
C LYS A 112 17.27 -15.05 -0.12
N ALA A 113 17.19 -13.73 0.02
CA ALA A 113 16.09 -12.95 -0.51
C ALA A 113 16.57 -11.94 -1.56
N THR A 114 15.81 -11.84 -2.66
CA THR A 114 15.89 -10.76 -3.65
C THR A 114 14.60 -9.95 -3.58
N VAL A 115 14.73 -8.67 -3.20
CA VAL A 115 13.60 -7.77 -2.92
C VAL A 115 13.65 -6.58 -3.86
N MET A 116 12.60 -6.36 -4.65
CA MET A 116 12.60 -5.36 -5.69
C MET A 116 11.37 -4.46 -5.65
N ASN A 117 11.62 -3.17 -5.52
CA ASN A 117 10.64 -2.09 -5.66
C ASN A 117 9.49 -2.08 -4.64
N VAL A 118 9.68 -2.69 -3.48
CA VAL A 118 8.69 -2.68 -2.39
C VAL A 118 8.65 -1.29 -1.75
N PRO A 119 7.46 -0.67 -1.58
CA PRO A 119 7.32 0.61 -0.87
C PRO A 119 7.82 0.56 0.57
N VAL A 120 8.23 1.72 1.09
CA VAL A 120 8.73 1.90 2.48
C VAL A 120 9.92 0.99 2.82
N THR A 121 10.84 0.79 1.86
CA THR A 121 12.06 -0.01 2.08
C THR A 121 13.35 0.81 1.95
N PHE A 122 13.25 2.13 1.71
CA PHE A 122 14.43 3.00 1.63
C PHE A 122 14.94 3.40 3.03
N PRO A 123 16.27 3.40 3.26
CA PRO A 123 17.33 2.91 2.40
C PRO A 123 17.37 1.38 2.31
N PRO A 124 17.96 0.81 1.22
CA PRO A 124 18.01 -0.64 1.06
C PRO A 124 18.77 -1.30 2.20
N GLN A 125 18.22 -2.40 2.71
CA GLN A 125 18.87 -3.23 3.73
C GLN A 125 20.10 -3.94 3.15
N ARG A 126 21.22 -3.85 3.84
CA ARG A 126 22.50 -4.42 3.35
C ARG A 126 22.73 -5.88 3.77
N ASN A 127 21.87 -6.39 4.62
CA ASN A 127 21.83 -7.81 4.97
C ASN A 127 20.98 -8.64 3.99
N VAL A 128 20.12 -8.03 3.20
CA VAL A 128 19.40 -8.68 2.09
C VAL A 128 20.36 -8.89 0.92
N GLN A 129 20.29 -10.07 0.28
CA GLN A 129 21.21 -10.41 -0.82
C GLN A 129 21.16 -9.35 -1.93
N ARG A 130 19.97 -8.99 -2.38
CA ARG A 130 19.71 -7.91 -3.34
C ARG A 130 18.48 -7.13 -2.91
N MET A 131 18.56 -5.82 -2.92
CA MET A 131 17.42 -4.97 -2.63
C MET A 131 17.41 -3.74 -3.53
N VAL A 132 16.26 -3.50 -4.16
CA VAL A 132 15.92 -2.24 -4.80
C VAL A 132 14.74 -1.66 -4.03
N SER A 133 14.98 -0.58 -3.30
CA SER A 133 13.92 0.13 -2.58
C SER A 133 12.93 0.77 -3.55
N GLY A 134 11.64 0.71 -3.19
CA GLY A 134 10.54 1.16 -4.03
C GLY A 134 10.19 2.63 -3.89
N PHE A 135 8.93 2.92 -4.07
CA PHE A 135 8.33 4.25 -3.99
C PHE A 135 8.87 5.11 -2.83
N LEU A 136 9.01 6.40 -3.07
CA LEU A 136 9.62 7.42 -2.21
C LEU A 136 11.15 7.35 -2.09
N SER A 137 11.82 6.42 -2.75
CA SER A 137 13.27 6.46 -2.82
C SER A 137 13.75 7.66 -3.66
N PRO A 138 14.83 8.34 -3.25
CA PRO A 138 15.26 9.57 -3.91
C PRO A 138 15.87 9.36 -5.31
N GLY A 139 16.07 8.09 -5.74
CA GLY A 139 16.59 7.70 -7.04
C GLY A 139 17.38 6.40 -6.99
N LEU A 140 17.53 5.73 -8.13
CA LEU A 140 18.17 4.42 -8.26
C LEU A 140 19.59 4.37 -7.67
N GLU A 141 20.36 5.46 -7.81
CA GLU A 141 21.72 5.60 -7.25
C GLU A 141 21.82 5.25 -5.76
N LYS A 142 20.74 5.51 -4.99
CA LYS A 142 20.70 5.27 -3.54
C LYS A 142 19.78 4.12 -3.16
N ALA A 143 18.89 3.70 -4.06
CA ALA A 143 17.85 2.73 -3.79
C ALA A 143 18.27 1.29 -4.07
N ALA A 144 19.36 1.05 -4.81
CA ALA A 144 19.80 -0.28 -5.19
C ALA A 144 21.02 -0.75 -4.38
N TYR A 145 21.01 -2.01 -3.97
CA TYR A 145 22.11 -2.71 -3.29
C TYR A 145 22.13 -4.19 -3.71
N PRO A 146 23.30 -4.77 -3.93
CA PRO A 146 24.63 -4.17 -4.02
C PRO A 146 24.87 -3.34 -5.31
N ASP A 147 26.08 -2.82 -5.52
CA ASP A 147 26.37 -1.92 -6.63
C ASP A 147 26.17 -2.55 -8.03
N ASP A 148 26.39 -3.86 -8.17
CA ASP A 148 26.17 -4.60 -9.42
C ASP A 148 24.67 -4.61 -9.82
N VAL A 149 23.77 -4.62 -8.86
CA VAL A 149 22.32 -4.44 -9.12
C VAL A 149 22.06 -3.08 -9.75
N ARG A 150 22.60 -2.01 -9.17
CA ARG A 150 22.48 -0.66 -9.74
C ARG A 150 23.04 -0.58 -11.17
N GLU A 151 24.26 -1.12 -11.36
CA GLU A 151 24.94 -1.09 -12.67
C GLU A 151 24.11 -1.81 -13.75
N TYR A 152 23.48 -2.94 -13.42
CA TYR A 152 22.60 -3.65 -14.32
C TYR A 152 21.32 -2.85 -14.63
N LEU A 153 20.64 -2.34 -13.61
CA LEU A 153 19.41 -1.57 -13.75
C LEU A 153 19.59 -0.26 -14.53
N GLU A 154 20.77 0.37 -14.44
CA GLU A 154 21.12 1.52 -15.28
C GLU A 154 21.15 1.15 -16.78
N THR A 155 21.48 -0.09 -17.14
CA THR A 155 21.46 -0.54 -18.55
C THR A 155 20.03 -0.69 -19.11
N LEU A 156 19.05 -0.88 -18.23
CA LEU A 156 17.62 -1.01 -18.57
C LEU A 156 16.87 0.34 -18.58
N ASP A 157 17.54 1.45 -18.26
CA ASP A 157 16.89 2.73 -17.97
C ASP A 157 15.80 2.59 -16.89
N TYR A 158 16.06 1.72 -15.89
CA TYR A 158 15.12 1.38 -14.83
C TYR A 158 14.72 2.61 -14.01
N ARG A 159 13.42 2.77 -13.82
CA ARG A 159 12.82 3.83 -13.01
C ARG A 159 12.12 3.23 -11.79
N ILE A 160 12.29 3.88 -10.63
CA ILE A 160 11.61 3.45 -9.39
C ILE A 160 10.11 3.67 -9.51
N ASP A 161 9.68 4.75 -10.19
CA ASP A 161 8.29 5.12 -10.39
C ASP A 161 8.13 5.87 -11.72
N VAL A 162 6.89 6.02 -12.19
CA VAL A 162 6.53 6.85 -13.34
C VAL A 162 6.77 8.33 -13.05
N ASN A 163 6.74 9.17 -14.07
CA ASN A 163 6.70 10.61 -13.88
C ASN A 163 5.26 11.08 -13.54
N PRO A 164 4.92 11.33 -12.27
CA PRO A 164 3.55 11.66 -11.89
C PRO A 164 3.02 12.96 -12.50
N LYS A 165 3.90 13.86 -12.93
CA LYS A 165 3.49 15.13 -13.56
C LYS A 165 2.76 14.90 -14.87
N LEU A 166 3.11 13.85 -15.62
CA LEU A 166 2.44 13.51 -16.87
C LEU A 166 0.99 13.07 -16.64
N GLY A 167 0.72 12.38 -15.53
CA GLY A 167 -0.63 11.99 -15.14
C GLY A 167 -1.54 13.18 -14.80
N HIS A 168 -0.98 14.35 -14.45
CA HIS A 168 -1.73 15.56 -14.16
C HIS A 168 -2.06 16.40 -15.42
N GLU A 169 -1.49 16.05 -16.57
CA GLU A 169 -1.84 16.69 -17.84
C GLU A 169 -3.26 16.28 -18.29
N GLU A 170 -3.91 17.11 -19.11
CA GLU A 170 -5.25 16.83 -19.64
C GLU A 170 -5.22 15.64 -20.62
N GLU A 171 -4.20 15.59 -21.48
CA GLU A 171 -3.96 14.50 -22.43
C GLU A 171 -3.05 13.45 -21.76
N LYS A 172 -3.45 12.16 -21.76
CA LYS A 172 -2.79 11.08 -21.02
C LYS A 172 -1.79 10.27 -21.84
N GLU A 173 -1.64 10.52 -23.15
CA GLU A 173 -0.80 9.71 -24.04
C GLU A 173 0.65 9.61 -23.54
N ALA A 174 1.24 10.75 -23.13
CA ALA A 174 2.60 10.77 -22.61
C ALA A 174 2.73 10.03 -21.26
N PHE A 175 1.71 10.06 -20.43
CA PHE A 175 1.67 9.30 -19.17
C PHE A 175 1.57 7.79 -19.44
N ILE A 176 0.72 7.39 -20.39
CA ILE A 176 0.54 5.99 -20.77
C ILE A 176 1.86 5.42 -21.34
N GLU A 177 2.55 6.17 -22.21
CA GLU A 177 3.85 5.78 -22.74
C GLU A 177 4.89 5.62 -21.61
N ASP A 178 4.99 6.59 -20.69
CA ASP A 178 5.89 6.54 -19.53
C ASP A 178 5.58 5.34 -18.60
N ALA A 179 4.29 5.01 -18.41
CA ALA A 179 3.87 3.85 -17.64
C ALA A 179 4.29 2.52 -18.31
N HIS A 180 4.12 2.41 -19.63
CA HIS A 180 4.58 1.24 -20.39
C HIS A 180 6.09 1.06 -20.32
N GLU A 181 6.88 2.13 -20.53
CA GLU A 181 8.34 2.08 -20.44
C GLU A 181 8.81 1.69 -19.03
N THR A 182 8.13 2.21 -18.00
CA THR A 182 8.48 1.95 -16.60
C THR A 182 8.21 0.49 -16.23
N ILE A 183 7.07 -0.08 -16.63
CA ILE A 183 6.74 -1.47 -16.31
C ILE A 183 7.59 -2.45 -17.14
N ASP A 184 7.94 -2.10 -18.39
CA ASP A 184 8.81 -2.92 -19.26
C ASP A 184 10.19 -3.09 -18.61
N ALA A 185 10.84 -2.01 -18.21
CA ALA A 185 12.14 -2.05 -17.55
C ALA A 185 12.10 -2.82 -16.21
N ARG A 186 10.97 -2.73 -15.48
CA ARG A 186 10.78 -3.48 -14.24
C ARG A 186 10.60 -4.96 -14.48
N PHE A 187 9.80 -5.33 -15.47
CA PHE A 187 9.63 -6.72 -15.87
C PHE A 187 10.96 -7.35 -16.31
N GLU A 188 11.75 -6.68 -17.16
CA GLU A 188 13.07 -7.17 -17.57
C GLU A 188 14.01 -7.40 -16.38
N ALA A 189 13.94 -6.52 -15.37
CA ALA A 189 14.70 -6.69 -14.15
C ALA A 189 14.24 -7.90 -13.33
N PHE A 190 12.91 -8.11 -13.19
CA PHE A 190 12.36 -9.25 -12.46
C PHE A 190 12.70 -10.57 -13.16
N GLU A 191 12.47 -10.67 -14.47
CA GLU A 191 12.80 -11.84 -15.29
C GLU A 191 14.27 -12.20 -15.13
N HIS A 192 15.19 -11.22 -15.27
CA HIS A 192 16.61 -11.43 -15.09
C HIS A 192 16.98 -12.02 -13.71
N TYR A 193 16.49 -11.43 -12.62
CA TYR A 193 16.85 -11.91 -11.28
C TYR A 193 16.12 -13.21 -10.90
N ILE A 194 14.98 -13.51 -11.48
CA ILE A 194 14.32 -14.81 -11.33
C ILE A 194 15.13 -15.91 -12.01
N GLU A 195 15.66 -15.67 -13.21
CA GLU A 195 16.37 -16.68 -14.01
C GLU A 195 17.84 -16.86 -13.61
N GLU A 196 18.53 -15.76 -13.32
CA GLU A 196 20.00 -15.76 -13.22
C GLU A 196 20.52 -15.70 -11.78
N ASP A 197 19.67 -15.37 -10.80
CA ASP A 197 20.08 -15.23 -9.41
C ASP A 197 19.77 -16.50 -8.59
N ASP A 198 20.50 -16.70 -7.50
CA ASP A 198 20.31 -17.80 -6.55
C ASP A 198 19.56 -17.23 -5.33
N TRP A 199 18.26 -17.40 -5.31
CA TRP A 199 17.36 -16.91 -4.27
C TRP A 199 16.43 -18.02 -3.75
N ASP A 200 15.98 -17.90 -2.49
CA ASP A 200 14.97 -18.72 -1.86
C ASP A 200 13.62 -17.97 -1.79
N LEU A 201 13.66 -16.63 -1.61
CA LEU A 201 12.53 -15.75 -1.70
C LEU A 201 12.79 -14.65 -2.75
N PHE A 202 11.97 -14.59 -3.79
CA PHE A 202 11.88 -13.42 -4.68
C PHE A 202 10.65 -12.60 -4.30
N PHE A 203 10.82 -11.29 -4.08
CA PHE A 203 9.73 -10.39 -3.71
C PHE A 203 9.80 -9.11 -4.57
N GLY A 204 8.94 -8.99 -5.58
CA GLY A 204 8.93 -7.88 -6.52
C GLY A 204 7.58 -7.16 -6.58
N VAL A 205 7.56 -5.83 -6.77
CA VAL A 205 6.32 -5.05 -6.84
C VAL A 205 6.24 -4.23 -8.12
N PHE A 206 5.15 -4.41 -8.87
CA PHE A 206 4.72 -3.54 -9.96
C PHE A 206 3.87 -2.38 -9.40
N MET A 207 4.54 -1.30 -8.98
CA MET A 207 3.90 -0.07 -8.48
C MET A 207 3.17 0.72 -9.59
N THR A 208 3.51 0.46 -10.85
CA THR A 208 2.98 1.19 -12.00
C THR A 208 1.47 0.98 -12.19
N THR A 209 0.93 -0.14 -11.74
CA THR A 209 -0.51 -0.46 -11.76
C THR A 209 -1.32 0.55 -10.95
N ASP A 210 -0.90 0.87 -9.73
CA ASP A 210 -1.49 1.93 -8.91
C ASP A 210 -1.51 3.28 -9.63
N ARG A 211 -0.37 3.63 -10.27
CA ARG A 211 -0.25 4.89 -10.99
C ARG A 211 -1.22 5.00 -12.16
N VAL A 212 -1.37 3.93 -12.92
CA VAL A 212 -2.34 3.85 -14.03
C VAL A 212 -3.77 3.97 -13.49
N ASN A 213 -4.06 3.29 -12.40
CA ASN A 213 -5.36 3.36 -11.75
C ASN A 213 -5.70 4.77 -11.26
N HIS A 214 -4.78 5.49 -10.67
CA HIS A 214 -5.02 6.86 -10.22
C HIS A 214 -5.46 7.82 -11.33
N PHE A 215 -5.04 7.60 -12.58
CA PHE A 215 -5.29 8.54 -13.67
C PHE A 215 -6.22 8.04 -14.76
N LEU A 216 -6.54 6.73 -14.81
CA LEU A 216 -7.32 6.12 -15.88
C LEU A 216 -8.47 5.21 -15.39
N PHE A 217 -8.61 4.92 -14.08
CA PHE A 217 -9.57 3.95 -13.57
C PHE A 217 -11.03 4.31 -13.89
N LYS A 218 -11.38 5.61 -13.81
CA LYS A 218 -12.71 6.09 -14.17
C LYS A 218 -13.02 5.93 -15.65
N ASP A 219 -12.00 6.04 -16.51
CA ASP A 219 -12.15 5.78 -17.94
C ASP A 219 -12.49 4.30 -18.16
N TYR A 220 -11.85 3.39 -17.43
CA TYR A 220 -12.18 1.97 -17.43
C TYR A 220 -13.62 1.72 -16.97
N GLU A 221 -14.01 2.15 -15.77
CA GLU A 221 -15.33 1.85 -15.20
C GLU A 221 -16.49 2.51 -15.94
N ARG A 222 -16.27 3.66 -16.59
CA ARG A 222 -17.35 4.49 -17.18
C ARG A 222 -17.27 4.63 -18.69
N ASP A 223 -16.60 3.71 -19.38
CA ASP A 223 -16.44 3.72 -20.84
C ASP A 223 -15.87 5.05 -21.36
N GLY A 224 -14.85 5.59 -20.67
CA GLY A 224 -14.18 6.84 -21.02
C GLY A 224 -13.22 6.72 -22.19
N GLN A 225 -12.52 7.82 -22.47
CA GLN A 225 -11.67 7.98 -23.66
C GLN A 225 -10.50 6.97 -23.66
N TYR A 226 -9.90 6.69 -22.49
CA TYR A 226 -8.68 5.87 -22.34
C TYR A 226 -8.97 4.45 -21.83
N LYS A 227 -10.21 3.97 -22.01
CA LYS A 227 -10.59 2.63 -21.55
C LYS A 227 -9.76 1.52 -22.20
N GLU A 228 -9.57 1.59 -23.53
CA GLU A 228 -8.79 0.56 -24.24
C GLU A 228 -7.33 0.60 -23.86
N GLU A 229 -6.72 1.77 -23.76
CA GLU A 229 -5.33 1.94 -23.31
C GLU A 229 -5.12 1.43 -21.88
N PHE A 230 -6.11 1.62 -21.00
CA PHE A 230 -6.11 1.04 -19.66
C PHE A 230 -6.11 -0.50 -19.73
N LEU A 231 -7.02 -1.09 -20.52
CA LEU A 231 -7.10 -2.54 -20.66
C LEU A 231 -5.88 -3.13 -21.36
N GLU A 232 -5.32 -2.47 -22.39
CA GLU A 232 -4.07 -2.86 -23.05
C GLU A 232 -2.86 -2.84 -22.08
N PHE A 233 -2.84 -1.89 -21.14
CA PHE A 233 -1.83 -1.88 -20.08
C PHE A 233 -1.96 -3.12 -19.19
N TYR A 234 -3.18 -3.49 -18.80
CA TYR A 234 -3.42 -4.67 -17.97
C TYR A 234 -3.22 -6.00 -18.73
N GLU A 235 -3.46 -6.07 -20.04
CA GLU A 235 -3.05 -7.20 -20.88
C GLU A 235 -1.53 -7.41 -20.85
N LYS A 236 -0.76 -6.33 -20.81
CA LYS A 236 0.70 -6.40 -20.65
C LYS A 236 1.08 -6.90 -19.24
N VAL A 237 0.40 -6.45 -18.18
CA VAL A 237 0.60 -6.98 -16.82
C VAL A 237 0.32 -8.47 -16.76
N ASP A 238 -0.77 -8.93 -17.39
CA ASP A 238 -1.14 -10.33 -17.49
C ASP A 238 -0.06 -11.16 -18.21
N ASP A 239 0.44 -10.67 -19.37
CA ASP A 239 1.54 -11.31 -20.11
C ASP A 239 2.81 -11.42 -19.24
N TYR A 240 3.14 -10.37 -18.50
CA TYR A 240 4.31 -10.36 -17.64
C TYR A 240 4.19 -11.33 -16.47
N VAL A 241 3.04 -11.39 -15.80
CA VAL A 241 2.79 -12.39 -14.75
C VAL A 241 2.87 -13.82 -15.32
N GLY A 242 2.31 -14.05 -16.50
CA GLY A 242 2.39 -15.35 -17.20
C GLY A 242 3.83 -15.75 -17.52
N ARG A 243 4.63 -14.85 -18.07
CA ARG A 243 6.06 -15.09 -18.39
C ARG A 243 6.91 -15.31 -17.14
N LEU A 244 6.67 -14.55 -16.07
CA LEU A 244 7.36 -14.78 -14.80
C LEU A 244 7.01 -16.17 -14.24
N ARG A 245 5.72 -16.57 -14.27
CA ARG A 245 5.28 -17.91 -13.87
C ARG A 245 5.98 -19.02 -14.68
N GLU A 246 6.08 -18.84 -16.01
CA GLU A 246 6.77 -19.79 -16.90
C GLU A 246 8.29 -19.87 -16.65
N ALA A 247 8.91 -18.79 -16.19
CA ALA A 247 10.33 -18.76 -15.86
C ALA A 247 10.65 -19.42 -14.51
N LEU A 248 9.66 -19.59 -13.62
CA LEU A 248 9.87 -20.18 -12.30
C LEU A 248 10.16 -21.70 -12.40
N PRO A 249 11.10 -22.23 -11.60
CA PRO A 249 11.29 -23.66 -11.42
C PRO A 249 10.07 -24.35 -10.79
N GLU A 250 9.94 -25.68 -11.02
CA GLU A 250 8.81 -26.49 -10.51
C GLU A 250 8.66 -26.52 -8.96
N ASP A 251 9.70 -26.19 -8.21
CA ASP A 251 9.72 -26.16 -6.76
C ASP A 251 9.41 -24.77 -6.15
N VAL A 252 8.99 -23.82 -7.00
CA VAL A 252 8.66 -22.46 -6.58
C VAL A 252 7.16 -22.25 -6.60
N THR A 253 6.59 -21.81 -5.48
CA THR A 253 5.19 -21.35 -5.44
C THR A 253 5.14 -19.86 -5.76
N LEU A 254 4.29 -19.49 -6.74
CA LEU A 254 4.02 -18.10 -7.09
C LEU A 254 2.84 -17.56 -6.27
N ILE A 255 3.02 -16.40 -5.66
CA ILE A 255 1.94 -15.58 -5.10
C ILE A 255 1.86 -14.28 -5.91
N VAL A 256 0.66 -13.90 -6.34
CA VAL A 256 0.41 -12.57 -6.89
C VAL A 256 -0.65 -11.88 -6.04
N ALA A 257 -0.33 -10.70 -5.49
CA ALA A 257 -1.26 -10.00 -4.61
C ALA A 257 -1.19 -8.49 -4.78
N SER A 258 -2.31 -7.83 -4.52
CA SER A 258 -2.40 -6.38 -4.34
C SER A 258 -2.38 -6.03 -2.85
N ASP A 259 -2.08 -4.78 -2.55
CA ASP A 259 -2.11 -4.22 -1.20
C ASP A 259 -3.45 -3.53 -0.87
N HIS A 260 -4.20 -3.10 -1.87
CA HIS A 260 -5.56 -2.57 -1.78
C HIS A 260 -6.29 -2.71 -3.11
N GLY A 261 -7.62 -2.53 -3.09
CA GLY A 261 -8.41 -2.43 -4.28
C GLY A 261 -8.43 -1.00 -4.85
N PHE A 262 -9.28 -0.79 -5.88
CA PHE A 262 -9.42 0.51 -6.55
C PHE A 262 -10.85 0.77 -7.00
N THR A 263 -11.23 2.06 -7.10
CA THR A 263 -12.53 2.50 -7.62
C THR A 263 -12.44 3.89 -8.25
N SER A 264 -13.44 4.26 -9.06
CA SER A 264 -13.53 5.61 -9.65
C SER A 264 -13.57 6.69 -8.59
N LEU A 265 -12.90 7.81 -8.86
CA LEU A 265 -12.89 9.02 -8.05
C LEU A 265 -13.79 10.08 -8.68
N ASP A 266 -14.68 10.67 -7.89
CA ASP A 266 -15.50 11.83 -8.27
C ASP A 266 -15.07 13.11 -7.55
N TYR A 267 -14.74 13.00 -6.25
CA TYR A 267 -14.38 14.15 -5.41
C TYR A 267 -13.21 13.82 -4.46
N GLU A 268 -12.24 14.70 -4.40
CA GLU A 268 -11.32 14.79 -3.29
C GLU A 268 -11.96 15.58 -2.15
N VAL A 269 -11.90 15.08 -0.92
CA VAL A 269 -12.54 15.67 0.26
C VAL A 269 -11.46 16.21 1.20
N HIS A 270 -11.41 17.52 1.37
CA HIS A 270 -10.43 18.20 2.20
C HIS A 270 -10.93 18.32 3.64
N PHE A 271 -10.61 17.32 4.47
CA PHE A 271 -11.19 17.22 5.80
C PHE A 271 -10.79 18.32 6.77
N ASN A 272 -9.60 18.89 6.67
CA ASN A 272 -9.29 20.03 7.54
C ASN A 272 -10.12 21.27 7.21
N GLU A 273 -10.53 21.48 5.95
CA GLU A 273 -11.51 22.52 5.58
C GLU A 273 -12.89 22.22 6.17
N TRP A 274 -13.34 20.95 6.07
CA TRP A 274 -14.59 20.55 6.68
C TRP A 274 -14.57 20.70 8.21
N LEU A 275 -13.49 20.30 8.87
CA LEU A 275 -13.29 20.49 10.32
C LEU A 275 -13.33 21.97 10.73
N ILE A 276 -12.83 22.88 9.86
CA ILE A 276 -12.91 24.33 10.09
C ILE A 276 -14.37 24.78 9.99
N GLU A 277 -15.13 24.38 8.94
CA GLU A 277 -16.52 24.76 8.77
C GLU A 277 -17.42 24.27 9.91
N GLU A 278 -17.17 23.04 10.42
CA GLU A 278 -17.93 22.44 11.53
C GLU A 278 -17.44 22.92 12.91
N GLY A 279 -16.33 23.66 12.97
CA GLY A 279 -15.82 24.24 14.23
C GLY A 279 -14.95 23.29 15.07
N TRP A 280 -14.50 22.16 14.50
CA TRP A 280 -13.56 21.24 15.12
C TRP A 280 -12.12 21.75 15.08
N LEU A 281 -11.74 22.47 14.00
CA LEU A 281 -10.41 23.02 13.77
C LEU A 281 -10.49 24.54 13.61
N SER A 282 -9.60 25.26 14.26
CA SER A 282 -9.43 26.69 14.08
C SER A 282 -7.94 27.07 14.12
N PHE A 283 -7.59 28.21 13.51
CA PHE A 283 -6.24 28.73 13.47
C PHE A 283 -6.17 30.10 14.13
N GLU A 284 -5.00 30.48 14.69
CA GLU A 284 -4.80 31.79 15.29
C GLU A 284 -4.73 32.90 14.24
N ASP A 285 -4.22 32.57 13.04
CA ASP A 285 -4.04 33.46 11.91
C ASP A 285 -5.04 33.17 10.78
N ASP A 286 -5.41 34.18 10.00
CA ASP A 286 -6.32 34.05 8.85
C ASP A 286 -5.66 33.30 7.66
N GLU A 287 -4.34 33.22 7.60
CA GLU A 287 -3.56 32.53 6.56
C GLU A 287 -2.57 31.55 7.20
N PRO A 288 -3.02 30.39 7.75
CA PRO A 288 -2.14 29.42 8.37
C PRO A 288 -1.19 28.79 7.34
N GLU A 289 0.09 28.63 7.72
CA GLU A 289 1.10 28.01 6.87
C GLU A 289 1.25 26.51 7.17
N GLU A 290 1.07 26.13 8.45
CA GLU A 290 1.25 24.76 8.93
C GLU A 290 0.21 24.38 9.99
N LEU A 291 0.06 23.09 10.27
CA LEU A 291 -0.86 22.61 11.30
C LEU A 291 -0.48 23.10 12.71
N GLY A 292 0.79 23.44 12.95
CA GLY A 292 1.27 24.04 14.18
C GLY A 292 0.66 25.40 14.51
N ASP A 293 0.02 26.09 13.54
CA ASP A 293 -0.65 27.38 13.72
C ASP A 293 -2.05 27.27 14.35
N ILE A 294 -2.51 26.05 14.71
CA ILE A 294 -3.84 25.84 15.27
C ILE A 294 -4.08 26.67 16.54
N ALA A 295 -5.31 27.16 16.67
CA ALA A 295 -5.76 27.88 17.85
C ALA A 295 -6.03 26.93 19.03
N THR A 296 -6.04 27.49 20.24
CA THR A 296 -6.20 26.71 21.49
C THR A 296 -7.58 26.06 21.64
N GLU A 297 -8.59 26.51 20.90
CA GLU A 297 -9.93 25.94 20.86
C GLU A 297 -10.07 24.75 19.90
N THR A 298 -9.06 24.45 19.10
CA THR A 298 -9.09 23.29 18.20
C THR A 298 -9.26 21.99 18.98
N THR A 299 -10.25 21.18 18.61
CA THR A 299 -10.56 19.88 19.24
C THR A 299 -10.17 18.67 18.40
N ALA A 300 -10.07 18.83 17.06
CA ALA A 300 -9.65 17.76 16.17
C ALA A 300 -8.93 18.29 14.93
N TYR A 301 -8.11 17.43 14.31
CA TYR A 301 -7.42 17.67 13.03
C TYR A 301 -7.27 16.35 12.26
N SER A 302 -6.95 16.41 10.97
CA SER A 302 -6.81 15.22 10.15
C SER A 302 -5.51 15.12 9.37
N PHE A 303 -5.08 13.87 9.10
CA PHE A 303 -4.04 13.52 8.12
C PHE A 303 -4.59 12.55 7.06
N ILE A 304 -3.93 12.50 5.91
CA ILE A 304 -4.27 11.56 4.83
C ILE A 304 -3.86 10.13 5.18
N PRO A 305 -4.61 9.13 4.69
CA PRO A 305 -5.98 9.22 4.19
C PRO A 305 -6.99 9.09 5.34
N GLY A 306 -7.88 10.06 5.52
CA GLY A 306 -9.01 9.97 6.45
C GLY A 306 -8.66 9.64 7.90
N ARG A 307 -7.48 10.03 8.39
CA ARG A 307 -7.01 9.80 9.75
C ARG A 307 -7.29 11.02 10.60
N PHE A 308 -8.04 10.85 11.70
CA PHE A 308 -8.46 11.93 12.60
C PHE A 308 -7.82 11.78 13.97
N TYR A 309 -7.39 12.91 14.50
CA TYR A 309 -6.75 13.03 15.80
C TYR A 309 -7.52 14.03 16.64
N LEU A 310 -7.88 13.66 17.88
CA LEU A 310 -8.35 14.62 18.86
C LEU A 310 -7.15 15.41 19.40
N ASN A 311 -7.34 16.70 19.62
CA ASN A 311 -6.30 17.57 20.17
C ASN A 311 -6.24 17.42 21.70
N LEU A 312 -5.65 16.30 22.20
CA LEU A 312 -5.69 15.90 23.59
C LEU A 312 -4.75 16.69 24.48
N GLU A 313 -5.22 17.05 25.68
CA GLU A 313 -4.35 17.56 26.74
C GLU A 313 -3.27 16.54 27.12
N GLY A 314 -2.02 16.98 27.15
CA GLY A 314 -0.88 16.14 27.51
C GLY A 314 -0.30 15.28 26.38
N ARG A 315 -1.01 15.11 25.28
CA ARG A 315 -0.51 14.44 24.07
C ARG A 315 -0.02 15.45 23.02
N GLU A 316 -0.84 16.45 22.72
CA GLU A 316 -0.51 17.52 21.78
C GLU A 316 0.02 18.77 22.52
N PRO A 317 0.88 19.58 21.87
CA PRO A 317 1.47 20.79 22.48
C PRO A 317 0.44 21.82 22.96
N ARG A 318 -0.70 21.92 22.25
CA ARG A 318 -1.83 22.83 22.54
C ARG A 318 -3.13 22.04 22.71
N GLY A 319 -3.05 20.85 23.31
CA GLY A 319 -4.22 20.00 23.54
C GLY A 319 -5.30 20.73 24.32
N SER A 320 -6.55 20.61 23.85
CA SER A 320 -7.73 21.26 24.40
C SER A 320 -8.76 20.28 24.93
N VAL A 321 -8.70 19.02 24.50
CA VAL A 321 -9.63 17.97 24.92
C VAL A 321 -9.09 17.28 26.17
N PRO A 322 -9.78 17.38 27.34
CA PRO A 322 -9.39 16.64 28.54
C PRO A 322 -9.52 15.13 28.36
N GLU A 323 -8.68 14.36 29.06
CA GLU A 323 -8.71 12.88 28.97
C GLU A 323 -10.08 12.29 29.37
N ASP A 324 -10.78 12.90 30.33
CA ASP A 324 -12.09 12.47 30.79
C ASP A 324 -13.26 12.83 29.83
N GLU A 325 -13.02 13.66 28.83
CA GLU A 325 -13.96 14.00 27.77
C GLU A 325 -13.65 13.26 26.44
N TYR A 326 -12.56 12.49 26.39
CA TYR A 326 -12.06 11.83 25.17
C TYR A 326 -13.14 11.03 24.44
N ASP A 327 -13.81 10.11 25.13
CA ASP A 327 -14.82 9.23 24.51
C ASP A 327 -16.01 10.03 23.98
N GLU A 328 -16.49 11.06 24.73
CA GLU A 328 -17.63 11.88 24.32
C GLU A 328 -17.30 12.68 23.05
N VAL A 329 -16.13 13.34 23.01
CA VAL A 329 -15.69 14.15 21.87
C VAL A 329 -15.42 13.25 20.65
N ARG A 330 -14.82 12.08 20.85
CA ARG A 330 -14.59 11.10 19.79
C ARG A 330 -15.88 10.60 19.16
N ASP A 331 -16.87 10.25 19.99
CA ASP A 331 -18.18 9.76 19.52
C ASP A 331 -18.94 10.86 18.75
N GLU A 332 -18.84 12.13 19.18
CA GLU A 332 -19.42 13.27 18.47
C GLU A 332 -18.77 13.46 17.09
N LEU A 333 -17.43 13.49 17.03
CA LEU A 333 -16.70 13.59 15.75
C LEU A 333 -17.03 12.41 14.81
N LYS A 334 -17.09 11.21 15.35
CA LYS A 334 -17.48 10.01 14.58
C LYS A 334 -18.87 10.15 13.97
N ALA A 335 -19.85 10.62 14.75
CA ALA A 335 -21.21 10.82 14.27
C ALA A 335 -21.29 11.88 13.16
N ASP A 336 -20.54 12.96 13.28
CA ASP A 336 -20.47 14.01 12.26
C ASP A 336 -19.81 13.49 10.95
N LEU A 337 -18.75 12.71 11.06
CA LEU A 337 -18.09 12.07 9.92
C LEU A 337 -19.03 11.10 9.18
N GLU A 338 -19.76 10.26 9.92
CA GLU A 338 -20.73 9.30 9.36
C GLU A 338 -21.98 9.99 8.75
N ALA A 339 -22.26 11.24 9.14
CA ALA A 339 -23.34 12.03 8.61
C ALA A 339 -22.99 12.83 7.34
N LEU A 340 -21.68 13.01 7.03
CA LEU A 340 -21.23 13.86 5.95
C LEU A 340 -21.72 13.38 4.59
N GLU A 341 -22.38 14.28 3.85
CA GLU A 341 -22.87 14.06 2.49
C GLU A 341 -22.04 14.88 1.48
N GLY A 342 -21.70 14.24 0.36
CA GLY A 342 -21.02 14.90 -0.76
C GLY A 342 -21.96 15.72 -1.65
N PRO A 343 -21.42 16.44 -2.65
CA PRO A 343 -22.19 17.28 -3.57
C PRO A 343 -23.25 16.51 -4.38
N ASN A 344 -23.06 15.20 -4.55
CA ASN A 344 -23.98 14.30 -5.23
C ASN A 344 -25.10 13.73 -4.32
N GLY A 345 -25.11 14.10 -3.03
CA GLY A 345 -26.06 13.60 -2.02
C GLY A 345 -25.75 12.18 -1.52
N ASN A 346 -24.61 11.60 -1.88
CA ASN A 346 -24.14 10.33 -1.32
C ASN A 346 -23.34 10.60 -0.05
N LYS A 347 -23.36 9.64 0.87
CA LYS A 347 -22.47 9.68 2.05
C LYS A 347 -21.01 9.59 1.61
N VAL A 348 -20.17 10.43 2.19
CA VAL A 348 -18.73 10.47 1.94
C VAL A 348 -18.05 9.27 2.59
N VAL A 349 -18.42 8.96 3.82
CA VAL A 349 -17.81 7.92 4.64
C VAL A 349 -18.71 6.69 4.68
N ASP A 350 -18.15 5.52 4.39
CA ASP A 350 -18.82 4.22 4.55
C ASP A 350 -18.91 3.85 6.02
N ARG A 351 -17.78 3.88 6.71
CA ARG A 351 -17.67 3.63 8.14
C ARG A 351 -16.50 4.37 8.77
N VAL A 352 -16.57 4.62 10.06
CA VAL A 352 -15.47 5.15 10.87
C VAL A 352 -14.99 4.08 11.84
N VAL A 353 -13.70 3.77 11.77
CA VAL A 353 -13.05 2.77 12.61
C VAL A 353 -12.34 3.47 13.77
N GLU A 354 -12.62 3.03 14.99
CA GLU A 354 -11.97 3.54 16.21
C GLU A 354 -10.55 2.94 16.35
N LYS A 355 -9.64 3.68 16.97
CA LYS A 355 -8.25 3.30 17.21
C LYS A 355 -8.12 1.86 17.73
N GLU A 356 -8.87 1.52 18.76
CA GLU A 356 -8.79 0.23 19.46
C GLU A 356 -9.30 -0.95 18.65
N ALA A 357 -10.10 -0.67 17.61
CA ALA A 357 -10.59 -1.70 16.68
C ALA A 357 -9.60 -1.97 15.52
N ALA A 358 -8.81 -0.94 15.14
CA ALA A 358 -7.90 -1.02 14.00
C ALA A 358 -6.47 -1.35 14.41
N PHE A 359 -6.01 -0.85 15.56
CA PHE A 359 -4.60 -0.85 15.92
C PHE A 359 -4.37 -1.44 17.30
N ARG A 360 -3.28 -2.18 17.42
CA ARG A 360 -2.75 -2.70 18.66
C ARG A 360 -1.23 -2.84 18.55
N GLY A 361 -0.49 -2.57 19.60
CA GLY A 361 0.95 -2.73 19.62
C GLY A 361 1.67 -1.62 20.36
N ASP A 362 3.00 -1.68 20.32
CA ASP A 362 3.88 -0.79 21.10
C ASP A 362 4.02 0.61 20.47
N HIS A 363 3.49 0.83 19.25
CA HIS A 363 3.60 2.08 18.49
C HIS A 363 2.26 2.79 18.29
N ASP A 364 1.30 2.57 19.17
CA ASP A 364 -0.04 3.13 19.09
C ASP A 364 -0.14 4.59 19.57
N ASP A 365 0.93 5.16 20.11
CA ASP A 365 1.03 6.56 20.54
C ASP A 365 0.94 7.57 19.38
N ILE A 366 1.30 7.15 18.17
CA ILE A 366 1.13 7.94 16.94
C ILE A 366 -0.13 7.60 16.16
N ALA A 367 -0.88 6.57 16.58
CA ALA A 367 -2.10 6.14 15.91
C ALA A 367 -3.16 7.25 15.86
N PRO A 368 -3.97 7.32 14.79
CA PRO A 368 -5.15 8.16 14.77
C PRO A 368 -6.22 7.65 15.75
N ASP A 369 -7.01 8.56 16.30
CA ASP A 369 -8.12 8.22 17.20
C ASP A 369 -9.32 7.63 16.44
N LEU A 370 -9.49 8.07 15.18
CA LEU A 370 -10.48 7.55 14.23
C LEU A 370 -9.87 7.45 12.83
N VAL A 371 -10.30 6.44 12.06
CA VAL A 371 -10.01 6.34 10.62
C VAL A 371 -11.33 6.23 9.85
N ALA A 372 -11.57 7.16 8.95
CA ALA A 372 -12.70 7.11 8.03
C ALA A 372 -12.34 6.27 6.80
N ILE A 373 -13.18 5.29 6.48
CA ILE A 373 -13.12 4.54 5.22
C ILE A 373 -14.11 5.19 4.24
N PRO A 374 -13.66 5.62 3.06
CA PRO A 374 -14.52 6.32 2.13
C PRO A 374 -15.53 5.42 1.43
N ASN A 375 -16.66 5.98 1.06
CA ASN A 375 -17.51 5.41 0.02
C ASN A 375 -16.89 5.60 -1.37
N LYS A 376 -17.29 4.76 -2.33
CA LYS A 376 -16.88 4.89 -3.73
C LYS A 376 -17.11 6.31 -4.24
N GLY A 377 -16.10 6.85 -4.93
CA GLY A 377 -16.13 8.19 -5.50
C GLY A 377 -15.50 9.29 -4.65
N PHE A 378 -15.07 9.01 -3.42
CA PHE A 378 -14.50 10.01 -2.52
C PHE A 378 -13.08 9.63 -2.06
N ASP A 379 -12.10 10.50 -2.29
CA ASP A 379 -10.73 10.37 -1.80
C ASP A 379 -10.48 11.35 -0.64
N LEU A 380 -10.06 10.83 0.51
CA LEU A 380 -9.99 11.59 1.76
C LEU A 380 -8.66 12.29 1.92
N LYS A 381 -8.65 13.61 1.71
CA LYS A 381 -7.49 14.50 1.86
C LYS A 381 -7.57 15.27 3.17
N SER A 382 -6.44 15.80 3.61
CA SER A 382 -6.33 16.58 4.86
C SER A 382 -5.79 18.01 4.61
N GLY A 383 -5.90 18.49 3.37
CA GLY A 383 -5.43 19.84 3.03
C GLY A 383 -6.21 20.92 3.78
N PHE A 384 -5.53 22.00 4.13
CA PHE A 384 -6.13 23.27 4.53
C PHE A 384 -5.40 24.38 3.75
N LYS A 385 -6.16 25.19 3.05
CA LYS A 385 -5.67 26.44 2.43
C LYS A 385 -6.80 27.43 2.51
N ALA A 386 -6.50 28.62 2.97
CA ALA A 386 -7.48 29.71 2.95
C ALA A 386 -8.17 29.77 1.58
N ASP A 387 -9.48 29.75 1.57
CA ASP A 387 -10.36 29.73 0.37
C ASP A 387 -10.42 28.39 -0.40
N SER A 388 -10.02 27.24 0.17
CA SER A 388 -10.23 25.95 -0.47
C SER A 388 -11.67 25.44 -0.26
N GLU A 389 -12.17 24.72 -1.27
CA GLU A 389 -13.48 24.06 -1.17
C GLU A 389 -13.30 22.70 -0.47
N ILE A 390 -14.28 22.29 0.33
CA ILE A 390 -14.28 20.95 0.96
C ILE A 390 -14.18 19.85 -0.10
N PHE A 391 -14.89 20.03 -1.22
CA PHE A 391 -14.94 19.06 -2.30
C PHE A 391 -14.29 19.65 -3.56
N THR A 392 -13.26 18.97 -4.05
CA THR A 392 -12.61 19.34 -5.31
C THR A 392 -12.61 18.16 -6.27
N SER A 393 -12.35 18.43 -7.54
CA SER A 393 -12.07 17.42 -8.55
C SER A 393 -10.83 17.82 -9.33
N GLY A 394 -10.04 16.83 -9.71
CA GLY A 394 -8.75 17.04 -10.37
C GLY A 394 -8.49 16.04 -11.49
N PRO A 395 -7.24 15.98 -11.97
CA PRO A 395 -6.84 15.05 -13.03
C PRO A 395 -6.78 13.59 -12.57
N ARG A 396 -6.71 13.33 -11.25
CA ARG A 396 -6.86 11.99 -10.69
C ARG A 396 -8.32 11.57 -10.83
N ASN A 397 -8.53 10.34 -11.27
CA ASN A 397 -9.87 9.81 -11.52
C ASN A 397 -10.10 8.42 -10.90
N GLY A 398 -9.13 7.91 -10.17
CA GLY A 398 -9.21 6.68 -9.39
C GLY A 398 -8.68 6.87 -7.96
N MET A 399 -9.16 6.03 -7.04
CA MET A 399 -8.82 6.04 -5.63
C MET A 399 -8.79 4.64 -5.04
N HIS A 400 -8.06 4.47 -3.96
CA HIS A 400 -7.96 3.21 -3.23
C HIS A 400 -9.31 2.79 -2.63
N SER A 401 -9.56 1.48 -2.59
CA SER A 401 -10.65 0.88 -1.83
C SER A 401 -10.12 -0.13 -0.81
N PHE A 402 -10.88 -0.30 0.28
CA PHE A 402 -10.56 -1.27 1.32
C PHE A 402 -10.86 -2.71 0.86
N ASP A 403 -11.93 -2.89 0.12
CA ASP A 403 -12.39 -4.19 -0.41
C ASP A 403 -11.86 -4.40 -1.84
N ASP A 404 -12.08 -5.61 -2.36
CA ASP A 404 -11.77 -6.00 -3.74
C ASP A 404 -10.25 -6.05 -4.03
N THR A 405 -9.45 -6.41 -3.04
CA THR A 405 -7.99 -6.58 -3.19
C THR A 405 -7.68 -7.96 -3.77
N SER A 406 -6.77 -8.04 -4.75
CA SER A 406 -6.44 -9.30 -5.43
C SER A 406 -5.50 -10.18 -4.62
N LEU A 407 -5.79 -11.50 -4.54
CA LEU A 407 -4.84 -12.52 -4.10
C LEU A 407 -4.95 -13.77 -4.97
N TYR A 408 -3.82 -14.23 -5.51
CA TYR A 408 -3.63 -15.46 -6.27
C TYR A 408 -2.47 -16.25 -5.67
N ILE A 409 -2.66 -17.53 -5.41
CA ILE A 409 -1.64 -18.46 -4.92
C ILE A 409 -1.59 -19.65 -5.87
N ASP A 410 -0.45 -19.91 -6.49
CA ASP A 410 -0.25 -21.05 -7.41
C ASP A 410 -0.10 -22.37 -6.63
N ASP A 411 -1.09 -22.62 -5.79
CA ASP A 411 -1.25 -23.84 -5.00
C ASP A 411 -2.74 -24.19 -4.89
N PRO A 412 -3.17 -25.33 -5.41
CA PRO A 412 -4.57 -25.75 -5.35
C PRO A 412 -5.04 -26.19 -3.96
N ASP A 413 -4.12 -26.42 -3.03
CA ASP A 413 -4.42 -26.79 -1.64
C ASP A 413 -4.57 -25.56 -0.73
N ALA A 414 -4.20 -24.36 -1.20
CA ALA A 414 -4.42 -23.10 -0.49
C ALA A 414 -5.91 -22.80 -0.29
N SER A 415 -6.25 -22.12 0.80
CA SER A 415 -7.63 -21.79 1.15
C SER A 415 -7.77 -20.32 1.55
N ILE A 416 -8.16 -19.48 0.58
CA ILE A 416 -8.33 -18.03 0.75
C ILE A 416 -9.72 -17.75 1.35
N GLY A 417 -10.13 -18.04 2.46
CA GLY A 417 -11.47 -17.75 3.02
C GLY A 417 -11.77 -16.25 3.16
N GLU A 418 -12.08 -15.81 4.35
CA GLU A 418 -12.14 -14.39 4.71
C GLU A 418 -10.72 -13.93 5.10
N ALA A 419 -9.86 -13.71 4.09
CA ALA A 419 -8.47 -13.32 4.28
C ALA A 419 -8.26 -11.80 4.19
N ASP A 420 -7.16 -11.34 4.78
CA ASP A 420 -6.67 -9.97 4.65
C ASP A 420 -5.14 -9.94 4.41
N LEU A 421 -4.56 -8.75 4.32
CA LEU A 421 -3.13 -8.58 4.02
C LEU A 421 -2.20 -9.19 5.08
N TYR A 422 -2.63 -9.30 6.32
CA TYR A 422 -1.81 -9.87 7.40
C TYR A 422 -1.55 -11.37 7.21
N ASP A 423 -2.38 -12.06 6.42
CA ASP A 423 -2.27 -13.50 6.15
C ASP A 423 -1.13 -13.84 5.19
N ILE A 424 -0.63 -12.86 4.42
CA ILE A 424 0.37 -13.10 3.36
C ILE A 424 1.74 -13.48 3.92
N ALA A 425 2.25 -12.74 4.91
CA ALA A 425 3.57 -13.04 5.48
C ALA A 425 3.65 -14.45 6.12
N PRO A 426 2.72 -14.88 7.00
CA PRO A 426 2.72 -16.24 7.53
C PRO A 426 2.50 -17.31 6.44
N THR A 427 1.75 -17.01 5.37
CA THR A 427 1.58 -17.92 4.24
C THR A 427 2.90 -18.15 3.49
N ILE A 428 3.67 -17.09 3.23
CA ILE A 428 5.01 -17.21 2.62
C ILE A 428 5.92 -18.09 3.49
N LEU A 429 5.92 -17.89 4.80
CA LEU A 429 6.77 -18.66 5.71
C LEU A 429 6.36 -20.16 5.75
N ASP A 430 5.08 -20.49 5.78
CA ASP A 430 4.59 -21.87 5.73
C ASP A 430 4.92 -22.53 4.37
N LEU A 431 4.73 -21.82 3.25
CA LEU A 431 5.13 -22.32 1.92
C LEU A 431 6.64 -22.59 1.80
N MET A 432 7.46 -21.87 2.56
CA MET A 432 8.91 -22.08 2.62
C MET A 432 9.33 -23.13 3.69
N ASP A 433 8.38 -23.77 4.37
CA ASP A 433 8.61 -24.74 5.47
C ASP A 433 9.47 -24.15 6.60
N LEU A 434 9.25 -22.86 6.93
CA LEU A 434 9.95 -22.15 7.99
C LEU A 434 9.17 -22.17 9.31
N GLU A 435 9.88 -22.46 10.41
CA GLU A 435 9.28 -22.42 11.75
C GLU A 435 9.12 -20.97 12.25
N TYR A 436 7.93 -20.60 12.70
CA TYR A 436 7.65 -19.31 13.33
C TYR A 436 6.61 -19.43 14.44
N ASN A 437 6.56 -18.42 15.30
CA ASN A 437 5.53 -18.35 16.33
C ASN A 437 4.28 -17.66 15.79
N ARG A 438 3.20 -18.43 15.59
CA ARG A 438 1.92 -17.90 15.05
C ARG A 438 1.33 -16.75 15.87
N GLY A 439 1.68 -16.64 17.17
CA GLY A 439 1.20 -15.56 18.02
C GLY A 439 1.90 -14.21 17.81
N GLU A 440 2.89 -14.15 16.93
CA GLU A 440 3.57 -12.91 16.53
C GLU A 440 2.91 -12.24 15.31
N PHE A 441 1.92 -12.88 14.70
CA PHE A 441 1.20 -12.38 13.53
C PHE A 441 -0.24 -12.03 13.87
N ASP A 442 -0.77 -11.04 13.20
CA ASP A 442 -2.20 -10.72 13.22
C ASP A 442 -2.99 -11.61 12.27
N GLY A 443 -2.34 -12.03 11.20
CA GLY A 443 -2.87 -12.97 10.22
C GLY A 443 -2.59 -14.44 10.53
N ALA A 444 -3.07 -15.29 9.64
CA ALA A 444 -2.87 -16.74 9.67
C ALA A 444 -2.48 -17.25 8.28
N SER A 445 -1.72 -18.35 8.22
CA SER A 445 -1.37 -18.97 6.95
C SER A 445 -2.63 -19.51 6.23
N LEU A 446 -2.63 -19.39 4.92
CA LEU A 446 -3.68 -19.84 3.99
C LEU A 446 -3.40 -21.22 3.38
N VAL A 447 -2.29 -21.89 3.82
CA VAL A 447 -1.87 -23.22 3.37
C VAL A 447 -1.69 -24.19 4.53
#